data_979205157d2f1553c8e01b850830d3b8
#
_entry.id   979205157d2f1553c8e01b850830d3b8
#
_cell.length_a   1.000
_cell.length_b   1.000
_cell.length_c   1.000
_cell.angle_alpha   90.00
_cell.angle_beta   90.00
_cell.angle_gamma   90.00
#
_symmetry.space_group_name_H-M   'P 1'
#
loop_
_entity.id
_entity.type
_entity.pdbx_description
1 polymer ?
#
loop_
_entity_poly.entity_id
_entity_poly.type
_entity_poly.pdbx_seq_one_letter_code
_entity_poly.pdbx_strand_id
1 'polypeptide(L)'
;IGVVLNSPTPKETYQEIHRLVDIPIISTVVSEFTDITGKLDAGVDILNVSGAARTTHIVREIRKKFPKVPIIATGGPTEESIKATIAAGANAITYTPPSNGKLFSELMKKYRNQEETLYEVQQESEEEK
;
A
#
# COMPACT_ATOMS: atom_id res chain seq x y z
N ILE A 1 9.28 2.32 -14.64
CA ILE A 1 8.08 2.48 -15.44
C ILE A 1 7.57 1.11 -15.84
N GLY A 2 6.27 0.91 -15.73
CA GLY A 2 5.61 -0.35 -16.05
C GLY A 2 4.18 -0.15 -16.52
N VAL A 3 3.55 -1.21 -16.98
CA VAL A 3 2.14 -1.22 -17.40
C VAL A 3 1.32 -1.92 -16.33
N VAL A 4 0.31 -1.26 -15.77
CA VAL A 4 -0.59 -1.84 -14.77
C VAL A 4 -1.91 -2.23 -15.43
N LEU A 5 -2.29 -3.50 -15.31
CA LEU A 5 -3.54 -4.02 -15.85
C LEU A 5 -4.48 -4.40 -14.69
N ASN A 6 -5.71 -3.90 -14.78
CA ASN A 6 -6.74 -4.17 -13.78
C ASN A 6 -7.28 -5.60 -13.88
N SER A 7 -7.97 -6.04 -12.85
CA SER A 7 -8.68 -7.30 -12.84
C SER A 7 -10.15 -7.06 -13.21
N PRO A 8 -10.80 -7.92 -14.03
CA PRO A 8 -10.18 -9.05 -14.73
C PRO A 8 -9.52 -8.63 -16.05
N THR A 9 -8.44 -9.30 -16.41
CA THR A 9 -7.79 -9.15 -17.72
C THR A 9 -7.53 -10.54 -18.29
N PRO A 10 -7.91 -10.83 -19.55
CA PRO A 10 -7.67 -12.12 -20.17
C PRO A 10 -6.18 -12.44 -20.30
N LYS A 11 -5.82 -13.72 -20.18
CA LYS A 11 -4.44 -14.21 -20.31
C LYS A 11 -3.80 -13.79 -21.64
N GLU A 12 -4.56 -13.85 -22.71
CA GLU A 12 -4.12 -13.49 -24.08
C GLU A 12 -3.69 -12.02 -24.15
N THR A 13 -4.35 -11.13 -23.40
CA THR A 13 -4.00 -9.72 -23.34
C THR A 13 -2.61 -9.52 -22.68
N TYR A 14 -2.31 -10.23 -21.61
CA TYR A 14 -0.98 -10.18 -21.00
C TYR A 14 0.11 -10.69 -21.94
N GLN A 15 -0.15 -11.79 -22.65
CA GLN A 15 0.78 -12.36 -23.62
C GLN A 15 1.06 -11.39 -24.77
N GLU A 16 0.02 -10.73 -25.29
CA GLU A 16 0.17 -9.76 -26.39
C GLU A 16 0.96 -8.53 -25.95
N ILE A 17 0.70 -7.99 -24.75
CA ILE A 17 1.44 -6.85 -24.21
C ILE A 17 2.89 -7.26 -23.96
N HIS A 18 3.14 -8.43 -23.39
CA HIS A 18 4.49 -8.95 -23.17
C HIS A 18 5.30 -9.03 -24.46
N ARG A 19 4.66 -9.40 -25.56
CA ARG A 19 5.28 -9.45 -26.89
C ARG A 19 5.63 -8.05 -27.44
N LEU A 20 4.82 -7.02 -27.09
CA LEU A 20 4.94 -5.68 -27.67
C LEU A 20 5.83 -4.72 -26.88
N VAL A 21 6.06 -4.97 -25.59
CA VAL A 21 6.78 -4.03 -24.71
C VAL A 21 7.86 -4.76 -23.90
N ASP A 22 8.94 -4.03 -23.60
CA ASP A 22 10.05 -4.52 -22.76
C ASP A 22 9.99 -4.01 -21.33
N ILE A 23 8.97 -3.24 -20.99
CA ILE A 23 8.77 -2.71 -19.61
C ILE A 23 8.01 -3.73 -18.76
N PRO A 24 8.14 -3.70 -17.42
CA PRO A 24 7.44 -4.61 -16.53
C PRO A 24 5.92 -4.56 -16.70
N ILE A 25 5.30 -5.73 -16.68
CA ILE A 25 3.84 -5.89 -16.71
C ILE A 25 3.39 -6.18 -15.29
N ILE A 26 2.47 -5.35 -14.79
CA ILE A 26 1.92 -5.44 -13.44
C ILE A 26 0.47 -5.86 -13.54
N SER A 27 0.10 -6.94 -12.88
CA SER A 27 -1.28 -7.44 -12.87
C SER A 27 -1.93 -7.21 -11.51
N THR A 28 -3.13 -6.66 -11.51
CA THR A 28 -3.92 -6.44 -10.30
C THR A 28 -4.56 -7.75 -9.84
N VAL A 29 -4.39 -8.05 -8.55
CA VAL A 29 -4.95 -9.22 -7.86
C VAL A 29 -5.88 -8.73 -6.75
N VAL A 30 -7.13 -9.16 -6.78
CA VAL A 30 -8.16 -8.75 -5.82
C VAL A 30 -8.65 -9.89 -4.92
N SER A 31 -8.17 -11.10 -5.12
CA SER A 31 -8.60 -12.30 -4.40
C SER A 31 -7.46 -13.30 -4.23
N GLU A 32 -7.45 -14.00 -3.12
CA GLU A 32 -6.54 -15.13 -2.84
C GLU A 32 -6.77 -16.33 -3.77
N PHE A 33 -7.90 -16.38 -4.44
CA PHE A 33 -8.25 -17.46 -5.39
C PHE A 33 -7.78 -17.18 -6.82
N THR A 34 -7.10 -16.07 -7.04
CA THR A 34 -6.55 -15.71 -8.36
C THR A 34 -5.50 -16.73 -8.80
N ASP A 35 -5.53 -17.10 -10.10
CA ASP A 35 -4.52 -17.97 -10.71
C ASP A 35 -3.21 -17.20 -10.94
N ILE A 36 -2.36 -17.14 -9.93
CA ILE A 36 -1.07 -16.46 -9.98
C ILE A 36 -0.13 -17.15 -10.97
N THR A 37 -0.07 -18.47 -10.96
CA THR A 37 0.80 -19.24 -11.86
C THR A 37 0.47 -18.91 -13.32
N GLY A 38 -0.83 -18.88 -13.67
CA GLY A 38 -1.26 -18.52 -15.03
C GLY A 38 -0.86 -17.10 -15.42
N LYS A 39 -0.91 -16.15 -14.51
CA LYS A 39 -0.45 -14.77 -14.76
C LYS A 39 1.05 -14.71 -15.01
N LEU A 40 1.85 -15.37 -14.19
CA LEU A 40 3.31 -15.41 -14.34
C LEU A 40 3.71 -16.08 -15.67
N ASP A 41 3.04 -17.17 -16.03
CA ASP A 41 3.27 -17.86 -17.31
C ASP A 41 2.86 -17.01 -18.51
N ALA A 42 1.91 -16.09 -18.34
CA ALA A 42 1.49 -15.15 -19.39
C ALA A 42 2.43 -13.95 -19.55
N GLY A 43 3.48 -13.82 -18.72
CA GLY A 43 4.47 -12.75 -18.81
C GLY A 43 4.30 -11.62 -17.80
N VAL A 44 3.46 -11.79 -16.78
CA VAL A 44 3.34 -10.82 -15.68
C VAL A 44 4.59 -10.85 -14.82
N ASP A 45 5.16 -9.69 -14.55
CA ASP A 45 6.41 -9.53 -13.78
C ASP A 45 6.16 -9.20 -12.31
N ILE A 46 5.14 -8.39 -12.03
CA ILE A 46 4.83 -7.86 -10.70
C ILE A 46 3.35 -8.02 -10.41
N LEU A 47 3.00 -8.40 -9.19
CA LEU A 47 1.62 -8.45 -8.72
C LEU A 47 1.27 -7.18 -7.96
N ASN A 48 0.12 -6.57 -8.27
CA ASN A 48 -0.44 -5.45 -7.54
C ASN A 48 -1.66 -5.93 -6.76
N VAL A 49 -1.52 -6.14 -5.46
CA VAL A 49 -2.59 -6.66 -4.62
C VAL A 49 -3.45 -5.53 -4.09
N SER A 50 -4.72 -5.54 -4.44
CA SER A 50 -5.71 -4.53 -4.04
C SER A 50 -7.02 -5.22 -3.65
N GLY A 51 -7.08 -5.73 -2.43
CA GLY A 51 -8.21 -6.49 -1.88
C GLY A 51 -8.95 -5.77 -0.75
N ALA A 52 -8.86 -4.44 -0.68
CA ALA A 52 -9.43 -3.64 0.40
C ALA A 52 -8.98 -4.16 1.79
N ALA A 53 -9.89 -4.47 2.70
CA ALA A 53 -9.57 -5.01 4.02
C ALA A 53 -8.87 -6.37 4.01
N ARG A 54 -8.92 -7.10 2.89
CA ARG A 54 -8.29 -8.42 2.72
C ARG A 54 -6.89 -8.36 2.13
N THR A 55 -6.38 -7.19 1.76
CA THR A 55 -5.09 -7.04 1.07
C THR A 55 -3.96 -7.75 1.82
N THR A 56 -3.82 -7.52 3.11
CA THR A 56 -2.79 -8.15 3.95
C THR A 56 -2.87 -9.69 3.91
N HIS A 57 -4.08 -10.25 3.99
CA HIS A 57 -4.31 -11.69 3.91
C HIS A 57 -3.91 -12.24 2.54
N ILE A 58 -4.32 -11.58 1.47
CA ILE A 58 -3.99 -11.98 0.09
C ILE A 58 -2.47 -11.97 -0.13
N VAL A 59 -1.78 -10.93 0.30
CA VAL A 59 -0.32 -10.83 0.21
C VAL A 59 0.34 -12.00 0.94
N ARG A 60 -0.11 -12.31 2.15
CA ARG A 60 0.42 -13.41 2.95
C ARG A 60 0.25 -14.76 2.25
N GLU A 61 -0.93 -15.04 1.70
CA GLU A 61 -1.22 -16.28 1.00
C GLU A 61 -0.39 -16.42 -0.29
N ILE A 62 -0.24 -15.34 -1.06
CA ILE A 62 0.63 -15.34 -2.25
C ILE A 62 2.08 -15.58 -1.86
N ARG A 63 2.57 -14.92 -0.81
CA ARG A 63 3.97 -15.02 -0.39
C ARG A 63 4.33 -16.43 0.09
N LYS A 64 3.41 -17.16 0.68
CA LYS A 64 3.62 -18.56 1.06
C LYS A 64 3.93 -19.46 -0.14
N LYS A 65 3.25 -19.22 -1.26
CA LYS A 65 3.38 -20.03 -2.49
C LYS A 65 4.48 -19.51 -3.43
N PHE A 66 4.70 -18.19 -3.43
CA PHE A 66 5.61 -17.51 -4.35
C PHE A 66 6.55 -16.59 -3.55
N PRO A 67 7.58 -17.14 -2.89
CA PRO A 67 8.42 -16.35 -1.98
C PRO A 67 9.23 -15.24 -2.64
N LYS A 68 9.42 -15.30 -3.96
CA LYS A 68 10.30 -14.37 -4.70
C LYS A 68 9.56 -13.43 -5.64
N VAL A 69 8.26 -13.58 -5.84
CA VAL A 69 7.53 -12.72 -6.76
C VAL A 69 7.45 -11.28 -6.20
N PRO A 70 7.73 -10.25 -7.01
CA PRO A 70 7.55 -8.87 -6.56
C PRO A 70 6.08 -8.54 -6.34
N ILE A 71 5.75 -7.98 -5.18
CA ILE A 71 4.39 -7.60 -4.81
C ILE A 71 4.35 -6.12 -4.44
N ILE A 72 3.48 -5.39 -5.15
CA ILE A 72 3.01 -4.06 -4.75
C ILE A 72 1.64 -4.27 -4.09
N ALA A 73 1.36 -3.61 -2.99
CA ALA A 73 0.08 -3.75 -2.32
C ALA A 73 -0.49 -2.41 -1.87
N THR A 74 -1.81 -2.30 -1.84
CA THR A 74 -2.49 -1.14 -1.26
C THR A 74 -2.36 -1.20 0.24
N GLY A 75 -1.73 -0.19 0.84
CA GLY A 75 -1.38 -0.17 2.26
C GLY A 75 -2.53 0.11 3.22
N GLY A 76 -3.67 0.55 2.71
CA GLY A 76 -4.79 0.98 3.55
C GLY A 76 -4.60 2.39 4.14
N PRO A 77 -5.58 2.86 4.95
CA PRO A 77 -5.63 4.25 5.39
C PRO A 77 -4.80 4.57 6.64
N THR A 78 -4.27 3.58 7.34
CA THR A 78 -3.57 3.77 8.61
C THR A 78 -2.13 3.29 8.57
N GLU A 79 -1.30 3.82 9.46
CA GLU A 79 0.09 3.38 9.61
C GLU A 79 0.17 1.89 10.01
N GLU A 80 -0.74 1.44 10.87
CA GLU A 80 -0.82 0.04 11.29
C GLU A 80 -1.14 -0.87 10.11
N SER A 81 -2.07 -0.50 9.25
CA SER A 81 -2.42 -1.29 8.06
C SER A 81 -1.26 -1.35 7.07
N ILE A 82 -0.52 -0.26 6.90
CA ILE A 82 0.69 -0.22 6.07
C ILE A 82 1.76 -1.17 6.62
N LYS A 83 2.06 -1.08 7.90
CA LYS A 83 3.03 -1.96 8.58
C LYS A 83 2.64 -3.44 8.48
N ALA A 84 1.36 -3.75 8.68
CA ALA A 84 0.85 -5.10 8.56
C ALA A 84 1.01 -5.67 7.15
N THR A 85 0.78 -4.85 6.12
CA THR A 85 0.93 -5.24 4.72
C THR A 85 2.40 -5.49 4.36
N ILE A 86 3.32 -4.66 4.83
CA ILE A 86 4.77 -4.87 4.68
C ILE A 86 5.20 -6.16 5.39
N ALA A 87 4.75 -6.37 6.62
CA ALA A 87 5.06 -7.57 7.40
C ALA A 87 4.51 -8.85 6.74
N ALA A 88 3.40 -8.76 6.00
CA ALA A 88 2.85 -9.88 5.24
C ALA A 88 3.71 -10.27 4.03
N GLY A 89 4.64 -9.41 3.59
CA GLY A 89 5.59 -9.71 2.52
C GLY A 89 5.50 -8.83 1.28
N ALA A 90 4.80 -7.70 1.32
CA ALA A 90 4.80 -6.75 0.21
C ALA A 90 6.16 -6.07 0.07
N ASN A 91 6.62 -5.89 -1.17
CA ASN A 91 7.87 -5.21 -1.50
C ASN A 91 7.70 -3.69 -1.61
N ALA A 92 6.51 -3.25 -2.01
CA ALA A 92 6.16 -1.84 -2.14
C ALA A 92 4.71 -1.62 -1.77
N ILE A 93 4.40 -0.41 -1.33
CA ILE A 93 3.06 -0.02 -0.89
C ILE A 93 2.59 1.17 -1.72
N THR A 94 1.34 1.10 -2.16
CA THR A 94 0.62 2.26 -2.66
C THR A 94 -0.39 2.71 -1.61
N TYR A 95 -0.54 4.01 -1.43
CA TYR A 95 -1.55 4.57 -0.53
C TYR A 95 -2.00 5.92 -1.04
N THR A 96 -3.21 6.32 -0.67
CA THR A 96 -3.72 7.65 -0.96
C THR A 96 -3.30 8.58 0.18
N PRO A 97 -2.45 9.59 -0.08
CA PRO A 97 -2.06 10.52 0.97
C PRO A 97 -3.28 11.30 1.47
N PRO A 98 -3.28 11.72 2.75
CA PRO A 98 -4.34 12.57 3.26
C PRO A 98 -4.40 13.88 2.47
N SER A 99 -5.60 14.48 2.37
CA SER A 99 -5.76 15.76 1.70
C SER A 99 -4.96 16.86 2.41
N ASN A 100 -4.56 17.90 1.66
CA ASN A 100 -3.85 19.04 2.24
C ASN A 100 -4.62 19.68 3.41
N GLY A 101 -5.95 19.76 3.30
CA GLY A 101 -6.78 20.27 4.39
C GLY A 101 -6.73 19.42 5.65
N LYS A 102 -6.71 18.09 5.49
CA LYS A 102 -6.58 17.15 6.62
C LYS A 102 -5.20 17.26 7.28
N LEU A 103 -4.13 17.28 6.49
CA LEU A 103 -2.77 17.46 7.00
C LEU A 103 -2.62 18.77 7.76
N PHE A 104 -3.13 19.86 7.22
CA PHE A 104 -3.10 21.16 7.87
C PHE A 104 -3.87 21.16 9.19
N SER A 105 -5.06 20.57 9.21
CA SER A 105 -5.87 20.43 10.43
C SER A 105 -5.15 19.65 11.54
N GLU A 106 -4.48 18.55 11.18
CA GLU A 106 -3.71 17.73 12.13
C GLU A 106 -2.48 18.47 12.66
N LEU A 107 -1.76 19.20 11.80
CA LEU A 107 -0.63 20.03 12.21
C LEU A 107 -1.08 21.15 13.16
N MET A 108 -2.20 21.80 12.88
CA MET A 108 -2.72 22.88 13.74
C MET A 108 -3.17 22.35 15.10
N LYS A 109 -3.74 21.15 15.16
CA LYS A 109 -4.08 20.53 16.45
C LYS A 109 -2.83 20.25 17.30
N LYS A 110 -1.78 19.71 16.69
CA LYS A 110 -0.50 19.48 17.38
C LYS A 110 0.11 20.78 17.90
N TYR A 111 0.09 21.82 17.08
CA TYR A 111 0.62 23.13 17.45
C TYR A 111 -0.13 23.71 18.64
N ARG A 112 -1.46 23.71 18.63
CA ARG A 112 -2.27 24.19 19.74
C ARG A 112 -2.02 23.43 21.03
N ASN A 113 -1.92 22.10 20.96
CA ASN A 113 -1.60 21.30 22.15
C ASN A 113 -0.24 21.63 22.74
N GLN A 114 0.75 21.95 21.92
CA GLN A 114 2.07 22.39 22.38
C GLN A 114 2.02 23.76 23.06
N GLU A 115 1.25 24.70 22.51
CA GLU A 115 1.07 26.02 23.14
C GLU A 115 0.37 25.92 24.49
N GLU A 116 -0.68 25.12 24.60
CA GLU A 116 -1.39 24.88 25.86
C GLU A 116 -0.44 24.33 26.92
N THR A 117 0.38 23.33 26.57
CA THR A 117 1.35 22.73 27.47
C THR A 117 2.41 23.75 27.94
N LEU A 118 2.93 24.58 27.05
CA LEU A 118 3.88 25.65 27.39
C LEU A 118 3.29 26.70 28.31
N TYR A 119 2.01 27.04 28.09
CA TYR A 119 1.30 28.01 28.92
C TYR A 119 1.09 27.48 30.34
N GLU A 120 0.69 26.23 30.49
CA GLU A 120 0.55 25.55 31.79
C GLU A 120 1.89 25.52 32.56
N VAL A 121 2.96 25.15 31.91
CA VAL A 121 4.31 25.12 32.52
C VAL A 121 4.75 26.51 32.99
N GLN A 122 4.45 27.56 32.23
CA GLN A 122 4.76 28.94 32.63
C GLN A 122 3.98 29.37 33.89
N GLN A 123 2.67 29.02 33.94
CA GLN A 123 1.87 29.33 35.12
C GLN A 123 2.35 28.62 36.39
N GLU A 124 2.70 27.33 36.30
CA GLU A 124 3.26 26.58 37.42
C GLU A 124 4.58 27.20 37.91
N SER A 125 5.44 27.67 37.02
CA SER A 125 6.71 28.32 37.41
C SER A 125 6.52 29.68 38.06
N GLU A 126 5.43 30.41 37.73
CA GLU A 126 5.11 31.69 38.38
C GLU A 126 4.45 31.49 39.76
N GLU A 127 3.68 30.42 39.96
CA GLU A 127 3.08 30.09 41.26
C GLU A 127 4.11 29.61 42.30
N GLU A 128 5.23 29.03 41.88
CA GLU A 128 6.33 28.60 42.76
C GLU A 128 7.24 29.76 43.24
N LYS A 129 7.09 30.94 42.68
CA LYS A 129 7.81 32.15 43.12
C LYS A 129 7.04 32.88 44.20
#